data_49f5469b7cfc4cbf27fd492f11c8d439
#
_entry.id   49f5469b7cfc4cbf27fd492f11c8d439
#
_cell.length_a   1.000
_cell.length_b   1.000
_cell.length_c   1.000
_cell.angle_alpha   90.00
_cell.angle_beta   90.00
_cell.angle_gamma   90.00
#
_symmetry.space_group_name_H-M   'P 1'
#
loop_
_entity.id
_entity.type
_entity.pdbx_description
1 polymer ?
#
loop_
_entity_poly.entity_id
_entity_poly.type
_entity_poly.pdbx_seq_one_letter_code
_entity_poly.pdbx_strand_id
1 'polypeptide(L)'
;MSPMNPDPLVSVILPVYNGAEFVGFALDSALSQTYRHLEIIAIDDGSTDGTLAVLDLYAVRDSRVRVLTQANSGVARARNRGIAEARGNFIAPLDADDLWGPTKIDRQMRRMLEGGNQTGFVYAWWVWIDSSGTVLDRSPRWLLEGRTFELLLQINFTGNASVPLFRRHCIEEAGGYNEQLAAIGAGGCEDWELVLRVAERYEAAVVPEILLGYRRRPGSMSTACNTMWRSQQRVVQAMRELRPDLNPRVLRGAAHQFALYLAGLCFWSGNRVAAFRWGLRSGCRLPFLVAPHVIRLLLRRNRRKSALQTMLPGVTLDMQRTPEPLLPYDKIRTLRSPAWNKAH
;
A
#
# COMPACT_ATOMS: atom_id res chain seq x y z
N MET A 1 38.15 -13.34 4.68
CA MET A 1 36.80 -12.86 5.02
C MET A 1 36.72 -11.42 4.54
N SER A 2 36.01 -11.14 3.44
CA SER A 2 35.74 -9.77 3.04
C SER A 2 34.95 -9.07 4.17
N PRO A 3 35.22 -7.78 4.48
CA PRO A 3 34.44 -7.06 5.47
C PRO A 3 32.96 -7.13 5.04
N MET A 4 32.09 -7.60 5.94
CA MET A 4 30.66 -7.56 5.72
C MET A 4 30.30 -6.11 5.43
N ASN A 5 29.84 -5.85 4.20
CA ASN A 5 29.30 -4.55 3.85
C ASN A 5 28.17 -4.25 4.85
N PRO A 6 28.17 -3.12 5.55
CA PRO A 6 27.11 -2.83 6.50
C PRO A 6 25.76 -2.94 5.79
N ASP A 7 24.75 -3.46 6.47
CA ASP A 7 23.39 -3.56 5.93
C ASP A 7 23.01 -2.24 5.24
N PRO A 8 22.46 -2.25 4.01
CA PRO A 8 22.11 -1.03 3.30
C PRO A 8 21.08 -0.19 4.07
N LEU A 9 21.25 1.13 4.11
CA LEU A 9 20.30 2.02 4.77
C LEU A 9 18.94 2.01 4.04
N VAL A 10 17.85 1.84 4.80
CA VAL A 10 16.46 1.98 4.34
C VAL A 10 15.88 3.26 4.90
N SER A 11 15.32 4.11 4.04
CA SER A 11 14.59 5.31 4.45
C SER A 11 13.09 5.03 4.43
N VAL A 12 12.48 5.09 5.60
CA VAL A 12 11.03 5.00 5.78
C VAL A 12 10.45 6.40 5.55
N ILE A 13 9.52 6.52 4.60
CA ILE A 13 8.85 7.79 4.27
C ILE A 13 7.44 7.74 4.83
N LEU A 14 7.18 8.58 5.83
CA LEU A 14 5.92 8.60 6.58
C LEU A 14 5.23 9.96 6.42
N PRO A 15 4.39 10.15 5.39
CA PRO A 15 3.57 11.35 5.26
C PRO A 15 2.40 11.30 6.24
N VAL A 16 2.06 12.43 6.84
CA VAL A 16 0.93 12.52 7.76
C VAL A 16 0.22 13.86 7.62
N TYR A 17 -1.11 13.81 7.66
CA TYR A 17 -1.98 14.98 7.78
C TYR A 17 -3.16 14.62 8.68
N ASN A 18 -3.29 15.31 9.82
CA ASN A 18 -4.32 15.06 10.85
C ASN A 18 -4.39 13.58 11.24
N GLY A 19 -3.25 13.02 11.65
CA GLY A 19 -3.07 11.60 11.98
C GLY A 19 -2.70 11.33 13.44
N ALA A 20 -2.92 12.26 14.38
CA ALA A 20 -2.51 12.13 15.79
C ALA A 20 -2.98 10.82 16.44
N GLU A 21 -4.15 10.30 16.04
CA GLU A 21 -4.72 9.06 16.57
C GLU A 21 -3.89 7.82 16.24
N PHE A 22 -3.27 7.78 15.05
CA PHE A 22 -2.67 6.54 14.51
C PHE A 22 -1.16 6.62 14.29
N VAL A 23 -0.60 7.81 14.07
CA VAL A 23 0.80 7.98 13.67
C VAL A 23 1.79 7.38 14.67
N GLY A 24 1.47 7.41 15.97
CA GLY A 24 2.28 6.76 16.99
C GLY A 24 2.40 5.25 16.80
N PHE A 25 1.31 4.57 16.43
CA PHE A 25 1.35 3.13 16.15
C PHE A 25 2.15 2.80 14.89
N ALA A 26 2.05 3.64 13.85
CA ALA A 26 2.85 3.49 12.64
C ALA A 26 4.34 3.63 12.94
N LEU A 27 4.74 4.66 13.71
CA LEU A 27 6.11 4.87 14.15
C LEU A 27 6.62 3.72 15.02
N ASP A 28 5.85 3.25 15.99
CA ASP A 28 6.22 2.10 16.84
C ASP A 28 6.47 0.86 15.98
N SER A 29 5.63 0.61 14.96
CA SER A 29 5.78 -0.52 14.05
C SER A 29 7.04 -0.43 13.19
N ALA A 30 7.44 0.78 12.78
CA ALA A 30 8.66 1.01 12.04
C ALA A 30 9.91 0.94 12.92
N LEU A 31 9.88 1.50 14.11
CA LEU A 31 11.00 1.50 15.06
C LEU A 31 11.29 0.11 15.64
N SER A 32 10.26 -0.76 15.73
CA SER A 32 10.37 -2.15 16.20
C SER A 32 10.85 -3.14 15.15
N GLN A 33 11.14 -2.71 13.91
CA GLN A 33 11.65 -3.60 12.87
C GLN A 33 12.91 -4.34 13.31
N THR A 34 13.03 -5.62 12.93
CA THR A 34 14.26 -6.41 13.15
C THR A 34 15.44 -5.90 12.34
N TYR A 35 15.18 -5.30 11.18
CA TYR A 35 16.18 -4.58 10.40
C TYR A 35 16.50 -3.24 11.07
N ARG A 36 17.74 -3.07 11.55
CA ARG A 36 18.12 -1.92 12.41
C ARG A 36 18.66 -0.71 11.65
N HIS A 37 19.23 -0.93 10.46
CA HIS A 37 19.85 0.15 9.67
C HIS A 37 18.78 0.89 8.86
N LEU A 38 17.95 1.66 9.53
CA LEU A 38 16.88 2.45 8.93
C LEU A 38 16.85 3.87 9.54
N GLU A 39 16.38 4.82 8.75
CA GLU A 39 15.94 6.15 9.18
C GLU A 39 14.42 6.29 8.89
N ILE A 40 13.76 7.13 9.67
CA ILE A 40 12.34 7.44 9.47
C ILE A 40 12.23 8.94 9.22
N ILE A 41 11.69 9.32 8.07
CA ILE A 41 11.42 10.70 7.70
C ILE A 41 9.91 10.87 7.78
N ALA A 42 9.44 11.51 8.85
CA ALA A 42 8.04 11.84 9.05
C ALA A 42 7.76 13.23 8.49
N ILE A 43 6.81 13.35 7.58
CA ILE A 43 6.46 14.60 6.91
C ILE A 43 5.07 15.03 7.39
N ASP A 44 5.02 16.04 8.28
CA ASP A 44 3.76 16.66 8.64
C ASP A 44 3.32 17.61 7.52
N ASP A 45 2.25 17.24 6.83
CA ASP A 45 1.69 17.97 5.70
C ASP A 45 0.69 19.05 6.18
N GLY A 46 1.09 19.83 7.19
CA GLY A 46 0.32 20.97 7.71
C GLY A 46 -0.86 20.56 8.59
N SER A 47 -0.67 19.58 9.47
CA SER A 47 -1.69 19.12 10.40
C SER A 47 -2.17 20.24 11.34
N THR A 48 -3.46 20.20 11.67
CA THR A 48 -4.13 21.14 12.57
C THR A 48 -4.57 20.50 13.91
N ASP A 49 -4.28 19.20 14.06
CA ASP A 49 -4.52 18.43 15.29
C ASP A 49 -3.19 18.24 16.09
N GLY A 50 -3.17 17.30 17.03
CA GLY A 50 -1.98 16.98 17.84
C GLY A 50 -0.87 16.21 17.10
N THR A 51 -0.93 16.05 15.79
CA THR A 51 0.02 15.20 15.01
C THR A 51 1.47 15.63 15.22
N LEU A 52 1.78 16.92 15.03
CA LEU A 52 3.15 17.42 15.14
C LEU A 52 3.74 17.17 16.54
N ALA A 53 2.97 17.36 17.59
CA ALA A 53 3.42 17.09 18.96
C ALA A 53 3.75 15.61 19.17
N VAL A 54 3.01 14.69 18.56
CA VAL A 54 3.33 13.25 18.59
C VAL A 54 4.64 12.99 17.85
N LEU A 55 4.83 13.56 16.65
CA LEU A 55 6.05 13.37 15.86
C LEU A 55 7.30 13.87 16.59
N ASP A 56 7.22 15.06 17.20
CA ASP A 56 8.33 15.65 17.96
C ASP A 56 8.74 14.78 19.16
N LEU A 57 7.76 14.19 19.86
CA LEU A 57 8.05 13.24 20.93
C LEU A 57 8.87 12.04 20.45
N TYR A 58 8.55 11.51 19.26
CA TYR A 58 9.30 10.39 18.68
C TYR A 58 10.70 10.82 18.22
N ALA A 59 10.86 12.01 17.63
CA ALA A 59 12.16 12.53 17.22
C ALA A 59 13.10 12.76 18.40
N VAL A 60 12.57 13.16 19.56
CA VAL A 60 13.37 13.29 20.80
C VAL A 60 13.77 11.93 21.37
N ARG A 61 12.92 10.90 21.21
CA ARG A 61 13.15 9.57 21.81
C ARG A 61 14.08 8.68 20.99
N ASP A 62 14.08 8.84 19.65
CA ASP A 62 14.84 7.97 18.77
C ASP A 62 15.47 8.79 17.63
N SER A 63 16.80 8.84 17.61
CA SER A 63 17.57 9.61 16.64
C SER A 63 17.40 9.17 15.18
N ARG A 64 16.79 8.02 14.94
CA ARG A 64 16.42 7.57 13.59
C ARG A 64 15.22 8.32 13.01
N VAL A 65 14.44 9.02 13.86
CA VAL A 65 13.25 9.77 13.45
C VAL A 65 13.63 11.22 13.18
N ARG A 66 13.32 11.68 11.97
CA ARG A 66 13.44 13.08 11.54
C ARG A 66 12.07 13.59 11.15
N VAL A 67 11.71 14.78 11.64
CA VAL A 67 10.42 15.42 11.33
C VAL A 67 10.64 16.58 10.36
N LEU A 68 9.84 16.62 9.33
CA LEU A 68 9.75 17.71 8.36
C LEU A 68 8.34 18.27 8.38
N THR A 69 8.19 19.58 8.34
CA THR A 69 6.88 20.24 8.28
C THR A 69 6.70 21.00 6.96
N GLN A 70 5.51 21.03 6.42
CA GLN A 70 5.16 21.82 5.24
C GLN A 70 3.71 22.30 5.30
N ALA A 71 3.35 23.28 4.49
CA ALA A 71 1.95 23.60 4.23
C ALA A 71 1.28 22.45 3.50
N ASN A 72 0.01 22.17 3.83
CA ASN A 72 -0.74 21.07 3.23
C ASN A 72 -0.67 21.14 1.69
N SER A 73 -0.10 20.13 1.10
CA SER A 73 0.18 20.03 -0.33
C SER A 73 -0.18 18.66 -0.91
N GLY A 74 -0.70 17.78 -0.07
CA GLY A 74 -1.15 16.44 -0.43
C GLY A 74 -0.07 15.36 -0.33
N VAL A 75 -0.52 14.12 -0.17
CA VAL A 75 0.31 12.96 0.17
C VAL A 75 1.42 12.67 -0.84
N ALA A 76 1.17 12.89 -2.14
CA ALA A 76 2.17 12.68 -3.19
C ALA A 76 3.37 13.61 -3.01
N ARG A 77 3.10 14.90 -2.76
CA ARG A 77 4.15 15.90 -2.53
C ARG A 77 4.89 15.67 -1.22
N ALA A 78 4.18 15.29 -0.16
CA ALA A 78 4.80 14.93 1.10
C ALA A 78 5.75 13.72 0.94
N ARG A 79 5.33 12.68 0.20
CA ARG A 79 6.20 11.53 -0.10
C ARG A 79 7.41 11.92 -0.94
N ASN A 80 7.24 12.72 -1.99
CA ASN A 80 8.35 13.21 -2.82
C ASN A 80 9.38 14.00 -2.01
N ARG A 81 8.91 14.88 -1.13
CA ARG A 81 9.79 15.62 -0.22
C ARG A 81 10.58 14.69 0.70
N GLY A 82 9.92 13.69 1.28
CA GLY A 82 10.59 12.70 2.10
C GLY A 82 11.63 11.88 1.33
N ILE A 83 11.33 11.51 0.08
CA ILE A 83 12.27 10.79 -0.81
C ILE A 83 13.48 11.67 -1.16
N ALA A 84 13.28 12.95 -1.41
CA ALA A 84 14.38 13.90 -1.69
C ALA A 84 15.32 14.05 -0.48
N GLU A 85 14.80 14.01 0.73
CA GLU A 85 15.55 14.09 1.98
C GLU A 85 16.14 12.76 2.48
N ALA A 86 15.78 11.66 1.81
CA ALA A 86 16.24 10.31 2.15
C ALA A 86 17.73 10.14 1.88
N ARG A 87 18.42 9.42 2.78
CA ARG A 87 19.84 9.08 2.67
C ARG A 87 20.03 7.63 2.22
N GLY A 88 19.03 6.79 2.42
CA GLY A 88 19.06 5.38 2.07
C GLY A 88 18.91 5.13 0.57
N ASN A 89 19.51 4.04 0.11
CA ASN A 89 19.36 3.55 -1.26
C ASN A 89 18.07 2.75 -1.48
N PHE A 90 17.31 2.53 -0.42
CA PHE A 90 16.02 1.85 -0.42
C PHE A 90 14.97 2.70 0.26
N ILE A 91 13.78 2.75 -0.33
CA ILE A 91 12.67 3.56 0.14
C ILE A 91 11.51 2.64 0.53
N ALA A 92 11.03 2.80 1.75
CA ALA A 92 9.87 2.10 2.29
C ALA A 92 8.80 3.11 2.71
N PRO A 93 7.79 3.39 1.88
CA PRO A 93 6.69 4.25 2.29
C PRO A 93 5.87 3.58 3.40
N LEU A 94 5.37 4.40 4.35
CA LEU A 94 4.48 3.95 5.42
C LEU A 94 3.40 5.01 5.65
N ASP A 95 2.15 4.65 5.41
CA ASP A 95 1.02 5.53 5.71
C ASP A 95 0.80 5.63 7.23
N ALA A 96 0.44 6.81 7.71
CA ALA A 96 0.39 7.11 9.14
C ALA A 96 -0.65 6.30 9.94
N ASP A 97 -1.54 5.59 9.27
CA ASP A 97 -2.56 4.75 9.88
C ASP A 97 -2.34 3.23 9.69
N ASP A 98 -1.27 2.82 9.01
CA ASP A 98 -0.93 1.42 8.78
C ASP A 98 0.02 0.85 9.85
N LEU A 99 0.12 -0.48 9.89
CA LEU A 99 1.00 -1.20 10.80
C LEU A 99 1.89 -2.18 10.05
N TRP A 100 3.19 -2.15 10.31
CA TRP A 100 4.12 -3.14 9.80
C TRP A 100 4.33 -4.31 10.76
N GLY A 101 4.41 -5.53 10.21
CA GLY A 101 4.95 -6.67 10.94
C GLY A 101 6.45 -6.49 11.23
N PRO A 102 6.95 -7.03 12.35
CA PRO A 102 8.30 -6.71 12.84
C PRO A 102 9.44 -7.13 11.92
N THR A 103 9.21 -8.07 11.02
CA THR A 103 10.22 -8.61 10.09
C THR A 103 10.07 -8.08 8.66
N LYS A 104 9.16 -7.14 8.41
CA LYS A 104 8.82 -6.68 7.04
C LYS A 104 10.05 -6.20 6.27
N ILE A 105 10.79 -5.26 6.83
CA ILE A 105 11.95 -4.68 6.14
C ILE A 105 13.06 -5.73 5.96
N ASP A 106 13.35 -6.54 6.97
CA ASP A 106 14.35 -7.61 6.87
C ASP A 106 14.01 -8.61 5.72
N ARG A 107 12.74 -9.10 5.68
CA ARG A 107 12.30 -10.04 4.65
C ARG A 107 12.33 -9.43 3.25
N GLN A 108 11.84 -8.19 3.11
CA GLN A 108 11.82 -7.52 1.82
C GLN A 108 13.24 -7.14 1.36
N MET A 109 14.14 -6.72 2.25
CA MET A 109 15.52 -6.43 1.90
C MET A 109 16.26 -7.67 1.40
N ARG A 110 16.13 -8.81 2.09
CA ARG A 110 16.72 -10.08 1.61
C ARG A 110 16.20 -10.40 0.20
N ARG A 111 14.89 -10.37 0.00
CA ARG A 111 14.30 -10.67 -1.31
C ARG A 111 14.71 -9.68 -2.40
N MET A 112 14.89 -8.40 -2.05
CA MET A 112 15.41 -7.35 -2.95
C MET A 112 16.84 -7.62 -3.39
N LEU A 113 17.70 -8.02 -2.47
CA LEU A 113 19.11 -8.30 -2.76
C LEU A 113 19.29 -9.60 -3.56
N GLU A 114 18.49 -10.62 -3.29
CA GLU A 114 18.45 -11.87 -4.06
C GLU A 114 18.07 -11.64 -5.53
N GLY A 115 17.16 -10.72 -5.80
CA GLY A 115 16.69 -10.41 -7.16
C GLY A 115 17.65 -9.55 -7.99
N GLY A 116 18.78 -9.10 -7.40
CA GLY A 116 19.77 -8.28 -8.11
C GLY A 116 19.23 -6.91 -8.57
N ASN A 117 19.92 -6.25 -9.47
CA ASN A 117 19.59 -4.88 -9.91
C ASN A 117 18.32 -4.78 -10.77
N GLN A 118 17.84 -5.89 -11.33
CA GLN A 118 16.59 -5.89 -12.11
C GLN A 118 15.34 -5.76 -11.23
N THR A 119 15.40 -6.17 -9.95
CA THR A 119 14.30 -6.03 -9.01
C THR A 119 14.19 -4.59 -8.54
N GLY A 120 13.16 -3.88 -9.01
CA GLY A 120 12.91 -2.47 -8.66
C GLY A 120 12.10 -2.32 -7.38
N PHE A 121 11.22 -3.27 -7.09
CA PHE A 121 10.42 -3.28 -5.88
C PHE A 121 10.09 -4.70 -5.40
N VAL A 122 9.88 -4.81 -4.08
CA VAL A 122 9.45 -6.04 -3.42
C VAL A 122 8.16 -5.76 -2.66
N TYR A 123 7.11 -6.54 -2.92
CA TYR A 123 5.87 -6.46 -2.17
C TYR A 123 5.68 -7.66 -1.24
N ALA A 124 4.70 -7.57 -0.35
CA ALA A 124 4.31 -8.64 0.56
C ALA A 124 2.78 -8.75 0.62
N TRP A 125 2.24 -9.73 1.32
CA TRP A 125 0.82 -9.81 1.58
C TRP A 125 0.45 -8.93 2.77
N TRP A 126 -0.85 -8.56 2.85
CA TRP A 126 -1.40 -7.73 3.91
C TRP A 126 -2.73 -8.26 4.42
N VAL A 127 -3.16 -7.74 5.56
CA VAL A 127 -4.52 -7.90 6.07
C VAL A 127 -5.17 -6.54 6.19
N TRP A 128 -6.49 -6.48 6.02
CA TRP A 128 -7.24 -5.29 6.42
C TRP A 128 -7.50 -5.34 7.91
N ILE A 129 -7.28 -4.21 8.58
CA ILE A 129 -7.54 -4.03 10.00
C ILE A 129 -8.52 -2.88 10.21
N ASP A 130 -9.28 -2.92 11.32
CA ASP A 130 -10.11 -1.81 11.75
C ASP A 130 -9.32 -0.74 12.55
N SER A 131 -10.03 0.26 13.11
CA SER A 131 -9.42 1.30 13.94
C SER A 131 -8.74 0.74 15.19
N SER A 132 -9.19 -0.39 15.72
CA SER A 132 -8.60 -1.07 16.89
C SER A 132 -7.39 -1.94 16.53
N GLY A 133 -7.12 -2.19 15.23
CA GLY A 133 -6.10 -3.12 14.76
C GLY A 133 -6.59 -4.57 14.62
N THR A 134 -7.90 -4.81 14.79
CA THR A 134 -8.49 -6.14 14.60
C THR A 134 -8.53 -6.50 13.12
N VAL A 135 -8.15 -7.73 12.78
CA VAL A 135 -8.15 -8.22 11.39
C VAL A 135 -9.58 -8.39 10.87
N LEU A 136 -9.91 -7.66 9.81
CA LEU A 136 -11.20 -7.73 9.12
C LEU A 136 -11.21 -8.76 8.00
N ASP A 137 -10.14 -8.78 7.18
CA ASP A 137 -10.01 -9.65 6.00
C ASP A 137 -8.54 -9.75 5.59
N ARG A 138 -8.24 -10.64 4.66
CA ARG A 138 -6.88 -10.88 4.15
C ARG A 138 -6.79 -10.55 2.68
N SER A 139 -5.64 -10.00 2.26
CA SER A 139 -5.33 -9.80 0.84
C SER A 139 -5.35 -11.13 0.08
N PRO A 140 -5.63 -11.11 -1.22
CA PRO A 140 -5.29 -12.24 -2.08
C PRO A 140 -3.79 -12.53 -2.01
N ARG A 141 -3.44 -13.81 -2.00
CA ARG A 141 -2.04 -14.26 -1.88
C ARG A 141 -1.40 -14.38 -3.27
N TRP A 142 -1.12 -13.25 -3.88
CA TRP A 142 -0.47 -13.19 -5.18
C TRP A 142 1.00 -13.62 -5.08
N LEU A 143 1.45 -14.45 -6.04
CA LEU A 143 2.86 -14.87 -6.22
C LEU A 143 3.32 -14.39 -7.61
N LEU A 144 3.22 -13.08 -7.86
CA LEU A 144 3.52 -12.48 -9.15
C LEU A 144 4.89 -11.82 -9.10
N GLU A 145 5.82 -12.30 -9.89
CA GLU A 145 7.21 -11.84 -9.94
C GLU A 145 7.68 -11.58 -11.37
N GLY A 146 8.84 -10.94 -11.51
CA GLY A 146 9.43 -10.59 -12.80
C GLY A 146 8.73 -9.39 -13.45
N ARG A 147 8.55 -9.43 -14.75
CA ARG A 147 7.93 -8.37 -15.55
C ARG A 147 6.40 -8.38 -15.38
N THR A 148 5.90 -7.60 -14.47
CA THR A 148 4.49 -7.66 -14.03
C THR A 148 3.64 -6.47 -14.46
N PHE A 149 4.14 -5.54 -15.28
CA PHE A 149 3.47 -4.29 -15.64
C PHE A 149 2.01 -4.48 -16.11
N GLU A 150 1.76 -5.37 -17.08
CA GLU A 150 0.42 -5.58 -17.63
C GLU A 150 -0.53 -6.24 -16.61
N LEU A 151 -0.01 -7.12 -15.76
CA LEU A 151 -0.79 -7.73 -14.67
C LEU A 151 -1.11 -6.70 -13.60
N LEU A 152 -0.13 -5.88 -13.22
CA LEU A 152 -0.29 -4.82 -12.24
C LEU A 152 -1.29 -3.75 -12.72
N LEU A 153 -1.29 -3.44 -14.04
CA LEU A 153 -2.25 -2.52 -14.63
C LEU A 153 -3.69 -3.04 -14.53
N GLN A 154 -3.89 -4.35 -14.62
CA GLN A 154 -5.21 -4.97 -14.48
C GLN A 154 -5.61 -5.16 -13.02
N ILE A 155 -4.66 -5.53 -12.16
CA ILE A 155 -4.93 -5.87 -10.75
C ILE A 155 -3.84 -5.23 -9.89
N ASN A 156 -4.21 -4.26 -9.06
CA ASN A 156 -3.27 -3.73 -8.07
C ASN A 156 -3.00 -4.80 -6.99
N PHE A 157 -2.04 -5.68 -7.24
CA PHE A 157 -1.61 -6.72 -6.31
C PHE A 157 -0.61 -6.22 -5.26
N THR A 158 -0.17 -4.97 -5.34
CA THR A 158 0.72 -4.36 -4.35
C THR A 158 -0.03 -3.69 -3.19
N GLY A 159 -1.36 -3.59 -3.29
CA GLY A 159 -2.21 -3.09 -2.21
C GLY A 159 -2.21 -1.57 -2.09
N ASN A 160 -1.44 -1.02 -1.15
CA ASN A 160 -1.28 0.41 -0.92
C ASN A 160 0.20 0.81 -0.83
N ALA A 161 0.46 2.09 -0.57
CA ALA A 161 1.82 2.63 -0.50
C ALA A 161 2.70 1.95 0.56
N SER A 162 2.12 1.48 1.67
CA SER A 162 2.87 0.89 2.80
C SER A 162 3.38 -0.52 2.54
N VAL A 163 2.94 -1.18 1.46
CA VAL A 163 3.30 -2.56 1.15
C VAL A 163 4.67 -2.68 0.48
N PRO A 164 4.98 -1.97 -0.63
CA PRO A 164 6.23 -2.17 -1.35
C PRO A 164 7.44 -1.55 -0.64
N LEU A 165 8.59 -2.19 -0.87
CA LEU A 165 9.93 -1.64 -0.67
C LEU A 165 10.54 -1.42 -2.05
N PHE A 166 11.15 -0.26 -2.29
CA PHE A 166 11.72 0.11 -3.58
C PHE A 166 13.23 0.32 -3.51
N ARG A 167 13.93 0.13 -4.62
CA ARG A 167 15.20 0.79 -4.84
C ARG A 167 14.96 2.27 -5.12
N ARG A 168 15.70 3.16 -4.46
CA ARG A 168 15.53 4.61 -4.58
C ARG A 168 15.67 5.10 -6.02
N HIS A 169 16.71 4.68 -6.74
CA HIS A 169 16.91 5.08 -8.13
C HIS A 169 15.73 4.70 -9.05
N CYS A 170 15.03 3.59 -8.77
CA CYS A 170 13.85 3.21 -9.56
C CYS A 170 12.69 4.19 -9.41
N ILE A 171 12.50 4.77 -8.21
CA ILE A 171 11.53 5.84 -7.99
C ILE A 171 11.99 7.13 -8.68
N GLU A 172 13.29 7.48 -8.57
CA GLU A 172 13.86 8.68 -9.17
C GLU A 172 13.76 8.64 -10.69
N GLU A 173 14.12 7.54 -11.34
CA GLU A 173 13.98 7.33 -12.78
C GLU A 173 12.52 7.30 -13.25
N ALA A 174 11.61 6.85 -12.40
CA ALA A 174 10.18 6.95 -12.64
C ALA A 174 9.64 8.38 -12.46
N GLY A 175 10.43 9.33 -11.93
CA GLY A 175 10.03 10.73 -11.71
C GLY A 175 9.25 10.97 -10.41
N GLY A 176 9.31 10.07 -9.42
CA GLY A 176 8.63 10.23 -8.14
C GLY A 176 7.11 10.04 -8.21
N TYR A 177 6.40 10.41 -7.15
CA TYR A 177 4.93 10.40 -7.10
C TYR A 177 4.34 11.53 -7.95
N ASN A 178 3.26 11.25 -8.66
CA ASN A 178 2.57 12.24 -9.50
C ASN A 178 1.70 13.18 -8.65
N GLU A 179 2.20 14.39 -8.40
CA GLU A 179 1.53 15.42 -7.59
C GLU A 179 0.28 16.01 -8.28
N GLN A 180 0.18 15.91 -9.61
CA GLN A 180 -0.92 16.51 -10.36
C GLN A 180 -2.25 15.77 -10.19
N LEU A 181 -2.23 14.47 -9.82
CA LEU A 181 -3.45 13.69 -9.64
C LEU A 181 -4.38 14.31 -8.59
N ALA A 182 -3.83 14.77 -7.46
CA ALA A 182 -4.61 15.43 -6.41
C ALA A 182 -5.17 16.78 -6.89
N ALA A 183 -4.37 17.58 -7.60
CA ALA A 183 -4.77 18.90 -8.09
C ALA A 183 -5.96 18.88 -9.04
N ILE A 184 -6.12 17.80 -9.81
CA ILE A 184 -7.25 17.60 -10.73
C ILE A 184 -8.42 16.82 -10.12
N GLY A 185 -8.45 16.67 -8.78
CA GLY A 185 -9.49 15.92 -8.06
C GLY A 185 -9.51 14.41 -8.39
N ALA A 186 -8.35 13.85 -8.72
CA ALA A 186 -8.12 12.44 -9.07
C ALA A 186 -7.10 11.77 -8.13
N GLY A 187 -7.07 12.12 -6.85
CA GLY A 187 -6.23 11.47 -5.85
C GLY A 187 -6.68 10.05 -5.50
N GLY A 188 -5.81 9.29 -4.83
CA GLY A 188 -6.11 7.96 -4.29
C GLY A 188 -5.60 6.77 -5.12
N CYS A 189 -4.86 7.00 -6.21
CA CYS A 189 -4.16 5.97 -6.98
C CYS A 189 -2.70 6.37 -7.30
N GLU A 190 -2.15 7.35 -6.61
CA GLU A 190 -0.79 7.85 -6.82
C GLU A 190 0.29 6.81 -6.49
N ASP A 191 0.00 5.93 -5.54
CA ASP A 191 0.84 4.78 -5.17
C ASP A 191 0.87 3.73 -6.29
N TRP A 192 -0.29 3.34 -6.78
CA TRP A 192 -0.42 2.39 -7.89
C TRP A 192 0.20 2.94 -9.18
N GLU A 193 0.00 4.21 -9.47
CA GLU A 193 0.58 4.90 -10.63
C GLU A 193 2.11 4.88 -10.61
N LEU A 194 2.73 5.16 -9.44
CA LEU A 194 4.18 5.07 -9.27
C LEU A 194 4.68 3.64 -9.48
N VAL A 195 4.03 2.64 -8.83
CA VAL A 195 4.45 1.23 -8.98
C VAL A 195 4.36 0.78 -10.43
N LEU A 196 3.35 1.23 -11.19
CA LEU A 196 3.24 0.94 -12.63
C LEU A 196 4.42 1.51 -13.44
N ARG A 197 4.82 2.78 -13.20
CA ARG A 197 5.98 3.37 -13.89
C ARG A 197 7.29 2.66 -13.53
N VAL A 198 7.43 2.21 -12.30
CA VAL A 198 8.59 1.38 -11.90
C VAL A 198 8.51 0.00 -12.57
N ALA A 199 7.34 -0.66 -12.58
CA ALA A 199 7.16 -1.99 -13.17
C ALA A 199 7.31 -2.02 -14.70
N GLU A 200 7.19 -0.89 -15.36
CA GLU A 200 7.46 -0.76 -16.79
C GLU A 200 8.94 -1.07 -17.11
N ARG A 201 9.86 -0.69 -16.23
CA ARG A 201 11.31 -0.81 -16.42
C ARG A 201 11.94 -1.94 -15.61
N TYR A 202 11.39 -2.21 -14.43
CA TYR A 202 11.97 -3.09 -13.43
C TYR A 202 11.05 -4.27 -13.11
N GLU A 203 11.62 -5.28 -12.50
CA GLU A 203 10.93 -6.48 -12.07
C GLU A 203 10.35 -6.32 -10.66
N ALA A 204 9.24 -7.01 -10.42
CA ALA A 204 8.67 -7.21 -9.11
C ALA A 204 9.20 -8.48 -8.45
N ALA A 205 9.35 -8.47 -7.13
CA ALA A 205 9.51 -9.69 -6.35
C ALA A 205 8.52 -9.71 -5.17
N VAL A 206 8.23 -10.91 -4.63
CA VAL A 206 7.27 -11.07 -3.54
C VAL A 206 7.91 -11.73 -2.32
N VAL A 207 7.53 -11.26 -1.13
CA VAL A 207 7.66 -12.00 0.12
C VAL A 207 6.29 -12.62 0.42
N PRO A 208 6.14 -13.96 0.34
CA PRO A 208 4.85 -14.62 0.49
C PRO A 208 4.40 -14.73 1.95
N GLU A 209 4.47 -13.63 2.68
CA GLU A 209 4.13 -13.51 4.10
C GLU A 209 3.22 -12.31 4.31
N ILE A 210 2.34 -12.37 5.34
CA ILE A 210 1.55 -11.21 5.75
C ILE A 210 2.43 -10.34 6.65
N LEU A 211 2.84 -9.19 6.12
CA LEU A 211 3.78 -8.29 6.77
C LEU A 211 3.21 -6.88 7.02
N LEU A 212 1.92 -6.66 6.71
CA LEU A 212 1.29 -5.36 6.86
C LEU A 212 -0.18 -5.48 7.28
N GLY A 213 -0.60 -4.62 8.19
CA GLY A 213 -1.99 -4.32 8.52
C GLY A 213 -2.41 -3.01 7.85
N TYR A 214 -3.24 -3.10 6.81
CA TYR A 214 -3.82 -1.96 6.10
C TYR A 214 -5.09 -1.52 6.82
N ARG A 215 -5.09 -0.31 7.39
CA ARG A 215 -6.20 0.18 8.19
C ARG A 215 -7.34 0.71 7.32
N ARG A 216 -8.54 0.21 7.61
CA ARG A 216 -9.78 0.74 7.05
C ARG A 216 -10.49 1.59 8.09
N ARG A 217 -10.76 2.84 7.74
CA ARG A 217 -11.52 3.77 8.58
C ARG A 217 -12.52 4.57 7.75
N PRO A 218 -13.64 5.00 8.33
CA PRO A 218 -14.55 5.93 7.67
C PRO A 218 -13.82 7.23 7.29
N GLY A 219 -14.10 7.75 6.09
CA GLY A 219 -13.50 9.00 5.62
C GLY A 219 -12.09 8.87 5.02
N SER A 220 -11.50 7.65 4.94
CA SER A 220 -10.25 7.46 4.21
C SER A 220 -10.43 7.74 2.71
N MET A 221 -9.35 8.15 2.03
CA MET A 221 -9.36 8.42 0.57
C MET A 221 -9.88 7.23 -0.23
N SER A 222 -9.58 6.00 0.20
CA SER A 222 -10.05 4.77 -0.44
C SER A 222 -11.57 4.59 -0.42
N THR A 223 -12.31 5.32 0.42
CA THR A 223 -13.79 5.26 0.47
C THR A 223 -14.47 6.17 -0.56
N ALA A 224 -13.73 7.10 -1.18
CA ALA A 224 -14.26 8.04 -2.18
C ALA A 224 -14.30 7.40 -3.59
N CYS A 225 -15.20 6.42 -3.80
CA CYS A 225 -15.26 5.58 -5.01
C CYS A 225 -15.26 6.37 -6.34
N ASN A 226 -15.97 7.51 -6.42
CA ASN A 226 -16.01 8.31 -7.64
C ASN A 226 -14.67 9.01 -7.92
N THR A 227 -13.99 9.51 -6.88
CA THR A 227 -12.66 10.10 -7.00
C THR A 227 -11.64 9.05 -7.43
N MET A 228 -11.64 7.89 -6.78
CA MET A 228 -10.79 6.77 -7.14
C MET A 228 -11.02 6.28 -8.58
N TRP A 229 -12.28 6.24 -9.04
CA TRP A 229 -12.56 5.91 -10.44
C TRP A 229 -11.95 6.92 -11.39
N ARG A 230 -12.09 8.22 -11.12
CA ARG A 230 -11.47 9.27 -11.94
C ARG A 230 -9.94 9.15 -11.93
N SER A 231 -9.36 8.90 -10.77
CA SER A 231 -7.92 8.65 -10.63
C SER A 231 -7.48 7.47 -11.50
N GLN A 232 -8.15 6.34 -11.39
CA GLN A 232 -7.85 5.15 -12.20
C GLN A 232 -7.93 5.44 -13.71
N GLN A 233 -8.94 6.19 -14.18
CA GLN A 233 -9.04 6.54 -15.60
C GLN A 233 -7.83 7.39 -16.06
N ARG A 234 -7.35 8.30 -15.21
CA ARG A 234 -6.14 9.10 -15.50
C ARG A 234 -4.88 8.25 -15.52
N VAL A 235 -4.75 7.35 -14.56
CA VAL A 235 -3.61 6.41 -14.52
C VAL A 235 -3.60 5.52 -15.77
N VAL A 236 -4.73 4.94 -16.14
CA VAL A 236 -4.82 4.10 -17.37
C VAL A 236 -4.51 4.90 -18.62
N GLN A 237 -4.94 6.16 -18.70
CA GLN A 237 -4.62 7.04 -19.82
C GLN A 237 -3.11 7.32 -19.87
N ALA A 238 -2.49 7.67 -18.76
CA ALA A 238 -1.05 7.90 -18.67
C ALA A 238 -0.23 6.64 -19.06
N MET A 239 -0.68 5.45 -18.62
CA MET A 239 -0.01 4.19 -19.00
C MET A 239 -0.18 3.88 -20.49
N ARG A 240 -1.30 4.24 -21.10
CA ARG A 240 -1.49 4.13 -22.55
C ARG A 240 -0.58 5.08 -23.35
N GLU A 241 -0.33 6.27 -22.83
CA GLU A 241 0.62 7.24 -23.43
C GLU A 241 2.06 6.75 -23.26
N LEU A 242 2.41 6.18 -22.10
CA LEU A 242 3.73 5.60 -21.83
C LEU A 242 3.99 4.35 -22.72
N ARG A 243 2.96 3.53 -22.95
CA ARG A 243 3.03 2.25 -23.69
C ARG A 243 1.91 2.21 -24.74
N PRO A 244 2.10 2.87 -25.91
CA PRO A 244 1.08 2.88 -26.99
C PRO A 244 0.79 1.50 -27.59
N ASP A 245 1.73 0.55 -27.41
CA ASP A 245 1.67 -0.84 -27.87
C ASP A 245 0.78 -1.75 -27.00
N LEU A 246 0.25 -1.24 -25.86
CA LEU A 246 -0.56 -2.02 -24.93
C LEU A 246 -1.80 -2.62 -25.62
N ASN A 247 -1.97 -3.92 -25.40
CA ASN A 247 -3.15 -4.63 -25.93
C ASN A 247 -4.45 -4.01 -25.35
N PRO A 248 -5.42 -3.64 -26.20
CA PRO A 248 -6.71 -3.10 -25.76
C PRO A 248 -7.48 -4.00 -24.79
N ARG A 249 -7.19 -5.32 -24.75
CA ARG A 249 -7.77 -6.26 -23.78
C ARG A 249 -7.23 -5.99 -22.36
N VAL A 250 -5.95 -5.65 -22.22
CA VAL A 250 -5.33 -5.29 -20.94
C VAL A 250 -5.99 -4.03 -20.37
N LEU A 251 -6.17 -3.00 -21.21
CA LEU A 251 -6.83 -1.75 -20.81
C LEU A 251 -8.30 -1.95 -20.39
N ARG A 252 -9.04 -2.80 -21.12
CA ARG A 252 -10.41 -3.18 -20.74
C ARG A 252 -10.44 -3.97 -19.44
N GLY A 253 -9.48 -4.90 -19.27
CA GLY A 253 -9.30 -5.67 -18.05
C GLY A 253 -9.06 -4.77 -16.84
N ALA A 254 -8.19 -3.78 -16.94
CA ALA A 254 -7.90 -2.79 -15.90
C ALA A 254 -9.18 -2.07 -15.42
N ALA A 255 -9.95 -1.54 -16.35
CA ALA A 255 -11.20 -0.84 -16.02
C ALA A 255 -12.28 -1.78 -15.44
N HIS A 256 -12.35 -3.03 -15.90
CA HIS A 256 -13.24 -4.05 -15.36
C HIS A 256 -12.90 -4.41 -13.91
N GLN A 257 -11.66 -4.79 -13.66
CA GLN A 257 -11.19 -5.20 -12.33
C GLN A 257 -11.31 -4.06 -11.31
N PHE A 258 -11.01 -2.83 -11.73
CA PHE A 258 -11.15 -1.70 -10.84
C PHE A 258 -12.61 -1.39 -10.49
N ALA A 259 -13.54 -1.53 -11.44
CA ALA A 259 -14.97 -1.41 -11.16
C ALA A 259 -15.46 -2.50 -10.18
N LEU A 260 -14.96 -3.74 -10.29
CA LEU A 260 -15.23 -4.80 -9.31
C LEU A 260 -14.65 -4.48 -7.92
N TYR A 261 -13.45 -3.94 -7.86
CA TYR A 261 -12.85 -3.49 -6.62
C TYR A 261 -13.71 -2.42 -5.93
N LEU A 262 -14.18 -1.39 -6.68
CA LEU A 262 -15.07 -0.36 -6.15
C LEU A 262 -16.43 -0.94 -5.73
N ALA A 263 -16.97 -1.90 -6.46
CA ALA A 263 -18.20 -2.60 -6.06
C ALA A 263 -18.01 -3.31 -4.71
N GLY A 264 -16.86 -3.97 -4.51
CA GLY A 264 -16.49 -4.59 -3.24
C GLY A 264 -16.38 -3.56 -2.12
N LEU A 265 -15.68 -2.45 -2.31
CA LEU A 265 -15.55 -1.37 -1.32
C LEU A 265 -16.93 -0.82 -0.90
N CYS A 266 -17.78 -0.49 -1.87
CA CYS A 266 -19.12 0.02 -1.61
C CYS A 266 -19.99 -1.02 -0.87
N PHE A 267 -19.85 -2.30 -1.18
CA PHE A 267 -20.58 -3.37 -0.49
C PHE A 267 -20.18 -3.47 0.99
N TRP A 268 -18.86 -3.45 1.26
CA TRP A 268 -18.33 -3.51 2.63
C TRP A 268 -18.65 -2.26 3.45
N SER A 269 -18.76 -1.08 2.81
CA SER A 269 -19.20 0.16 3.47
C SER A 269 -20.72 0.23 3.68
N GLY A 270 -21.48 -0.81 3.32
CA GLY A 270 -22.95 -0.87 3.45
C GLY A 270 -23.70 -0.18 2.32
N ASN A 271 -23.04 0.48 1.39
CA ASN A 271 -23.68 1.16 0.26
C ASN A 271 -24.00 0.18 -0.89
N ARG A 272 -25.08 -0.61 -0.71
CA ARG A 272 -25.49 -1.65 -1.65
C ARG A 272 -25.88 -1.11 -3.03
N VAL A 273 -26.45 0.08 -3.10
CA VAL A 273 -26.83 0.71 -4.37
C VAL A 273 -25.60 1.07 -5.19
N ALA A 274 -24.60 1.70 -4.57
CA ALA A 274 -23.34 2.00 -5.24
C ALA A 274 -22.60 0.71 -5.64
N ALA A 275 -22.58 -0.30 -4.79
CA ALA A 275 -21.99 -1.60 -5.09
C ALA A 275 -22.62 -2.22 -6.34
N PHE A 276 -23.93 -2.19 -6.45
CA PHE A 276 -24.66 -2.70 -7.63
C PHE A 276 -24.35 -1.88 -8.90
N ARG A 277 -24.32 -0.54 -8.81
CA ARG A 277 -23.95 0.32 -9.95
C ARG A 277 -22.53 0.06 -10.46
N TRP A 278 -21.58 -0.12 -9.58
CA TRP A 278 -20.20 -0.45 -9.94
C TRP A 278 -20.09 -1.87 -10.54
N GLY A 279 -20.85 -2.83 -10.01
CA GLY A 279 -20.97 -4.17 -10.55
C GLY A 279 -21.53 -4.18 -11.99
N LEU A 280 -22.60 -3.42 -12.25
CA LEU A 280 -23.14 -3.25 -13.60
C LEU A 280 -22.12 -2.59 -14.55
N ARG A 281 -21.43 -1.55 -14.08
CA ARG A 281 -20.40 -0.86 -14.89
C ARG A 281 -19.25 -1.79 -15.29
N SER A 282 -18.88 -2.72 -14.42
CA SER A 282 -17.98 -3.83 -14.76
C SER A 282 -18.62 -4.75 -15.80
N GLY A 283 -19.86 -5.17 -15.61
CA GLY A 283 -20.59 -6.09 -16.49
C GLY A 283 -20.77 -5.62 -17.93
N CYS A 284 -21.03 -4.33 -18.12
CA CYS A 284 -21.09 -3.74 -19.44
C CYS A 284 -19.79 -3.85 -20.26
N ARG A 285 -18.67 -4.18 -19.60
CA ARG A 285 -17.36 -4.32 -20.24
C ARG A 285 -16.95 -5.75 -20.51
N LEU A 286 -17.40 -6.69 -19.68
CA LEU A 286 -17.15 -8.13 -19.80
C LEU A 286 -18.33 -8.93 -19.19
N PRO A 287 -19.48 -9.00 -19.86
CA PRO A 287 -20.73 -9.53 -19.29
C PRO A 287 -20.64 -10.98 -18.81
N PHE A 288 -19.77 -11.79 -19.41
CA PHE A 288 -19.62 -13.21 -19.06
C PHE A 288 -18.85 -13.46 -17.75
N LEU A 289 -18.12 -12.47 -17.23
CA LEU A 289 -17.34 -12.60 -15.99
C LEU A 289 -18.08 -12.08 -14.74
N VAL A 290 -19.17 -11.34 -14.93
CA VAL A 290 -19.87 -10.63 -13.86
C VAL A 290 -20.93 -11.48 -13.18
N ALA A 291 -21.68 -12.27 -13.94
CA ALA A 291 -22.77 -13.07 -13.38
C ALA A 291 -22.30 -13.96 -12.20
N PRO A 292 -21.19 -14.69 -12.27
CA PRO A 292 -20.71 -15.49 -11.15
C PRO A 292 -20.24 -14.65 -9.97
N HIS A 293 -19.69 -13.41 -10.19
CA HIS A 293 -19.14 -12.56 -9.14
C HIS A 293 -20.22 -11.81 -8.38
N VAL A 294 -21.20 -11.21 -9.07
CA VAL A 294 -22.35 -10.54 -8.46
C VAL A 294 -23.20 -11.57 -7.71
N ILE A 295 -23.43 -12.74 -8.30
CA ILE A 295 -24.15 -13.83 -7.65
C ILE A 295 -23.38 -14.31 -6.40
N ARG A 296 -22.06 -14.46 -6.44
CA ARG A 296 -21.24 -14.82 -5.29
C ARG A 296 -21.22 -13.74 -4.21
N LEU A 297 -21.17 -12.45 -4.57
CA LEU A 297 -21.32 -11.33 -3.61
C LEU A 297 -22.68 -11.34 -2.94
N LEU A 298 -23.74 -11.63 -3.66
CA LEU A 298 -25.11 -11.74 -3.13
C LEU A 298 -25.33 -13.00 -2.28
N LEU A 299 -24.69 -14.13 -2.66
CA LEU A 299 -24.81 -15.42 -1.97
C LEU A 299 -23.82 -15.60 -0.80
N ARG A 300 -22.81 -14.74 -0.63
CA ARG A 300 -21.79 -14.83 0.45
C ARG A 300 -22.32 -14.55 1.86
N ARG A 301 -23.61 -14.59 2.08
CA ARG A 301 -24.19 -14.54 3.44
C ARG A 301 -23.81 -15.76 4.31
N ASN A 302 -23.28 -16.86 3.75
CA ASN A 302 -23.08 -18.09 4.53
C ASN A 302 -21.86 -18.99 4.22
N ARG A 303 -20.88 -18.66 3.37
CA ARG A 303 -19.69 -19.54 3.23
C ARG A 303 -18.41 -18.76 2.89
N ARG A 304 -17.52 -18.63 3.88
CA ARG A 304 -16.11 -18.29 3.74
C ARG A 304 -15.36 -19.50 3.18
N LYS A 305 -15.14 -19.63 1.89
CA LYS A 305 -14.01 -20.37 1.27
C LYS A 305 -14.12 -20.39 -0.27
N SER A 306 -12.97 -20.25 -0.97
CA SER A 306 -12.68 -20.55 -2.38
C SER A 306 -13.43 -19.76 -3.48
N ALA A 307 -12.96 -18.58 -3.83
CA ALA A 307 -13.48 -17.85 -4.99
C ALA A 307 -12.42 -17.34 -5.99
N LEU A 308 -11.14 -17.55 -5.75
CA LEU A 308 -10.05 -17.00 -6.57
C LEU A 308 -9.40 -18.00 -7.54
N GLN A 309 -9.60 -19.30 -7.36
CA GLN A 309 -9.01 -20.34 -8.21
C GLN A 309 -9.52 -20.34 -9.67
N THR A 310 -10.63 -19.67 -9.94
CA THR A 310 -11.32 -19.72 -11.27
C THR A 310 -10.93 -18.57 -12.19
N MET A 311 -10.11 -17.58 -11.73
CA MET A 311 -9.90 -16.35 -12.50
C MET A 311 -8.63 -16.29 -13.34
N LEU A 312 -7.63 -17.09 -13.01
CA LEU A 312 -6.37 -17.14 -13.78
C LEU A 312 -5.93 -18.60 -13.89
N PRO A 313 -6.12 -19.28 -15.00
CA PRO A 313 -5.53 -20.60 -15.22
C PRO A 313 -3.99 -20.46 -15.22
N GLY A 314 -3.32 -21.12 -14.28
CA GLY A 314 -1.86 -21.11 -14.16
C GLY A 314 -1.28 -20.48 -12.89
N VAL A 315 -2.09 -19.87 -12.02
CA VAL A 315 -1.62 -19.32 -10.74
C VAL A 315 -1.92 -20.32 -9.63
N THR A 316 -0.87 -20.93 -9.07
CA THR A 316 -0.99 -21.85 -7.91
C THR A 316 -1.10 -21.00 -6.63
N LEU A 317 -2.24 -21.10 -5.94
CA LEU A 317 -2.44 -20.50 -4.61
C LEU A 317 -2.06 -21.54 -3.55
N ASP A 318 -0.95 -21.33 -2.87
CA ASP A 318 -0.61 -22.13 -1.69
C ASP A 318 -1.49 -21.73 -0.49
N MET A 319 -2.53 -22.51 -0.24
CA MET A 319 -3.53 -22.28 0.81
C MET A 319 -3.13 -22.88 2.17
N GLN A 320 -1.98 -23.57 2.28
CA GLN A 320 -1.66 -24.40 3.46
C GLN A 320 -0.72 -23.73 4.47
N ARG A 321 -0.02 -22.64 4.12
CA ARG A 321 0.76 -21.91 5.13
C ARG A 321 -0.14 -21.02 5.98
N THR A 322 -0.35 -21.41 7.22
CA THR A 322 -0.89 -20.52 8.26
C THR A 322 0.14 -19.43 8.54
N PRO A 323 -0.17 -18.13 8.31
CA PRO A 323 0.76 -17.07 8.61
C PRO A 323 0.84 -16.88 10.14
N GLU A 324 2.04 -16.57 10.64
CA GLU A 324 2.18 -16.00 11.98
C GLU A 324 1.33 -14.73 12.08
N PRO A 325 0.58 -14.54 13.16
CA PRO A 325 -0.21 -13.33 13.36
C PRO A 325 0.72 -12.11 13.45
N LEU A 326 0.29 -11.01 12.86
CA LEU A 326 0.82 -9.70 13.24
C LEU A 326 0.77 -9.59 14.76
N LEU A 327 1.76 -8.92 15.38
CA LEU A 327 1.80 -8.72 16.82
C LEU A 327 0.40 -8.37 17.33
N PRO A 328 -0.11 -9.06 18.36
CA PRO A 328 -1.38 -8.72 18.95
C PRO A 328 -1.39 -7.24 19.35
N TYR A 329 -2.47 -6.54 19.09
CA TYR A 329 -2.65 -5.11 19.40
C TYR A 329 -2.35 -4.77 20.88
N ASP A 330 -2.65 -5.68 21.79
CA ASP A 330 -2.34 -5.60 23.21
C ASP A 330 -0.82 -5.52 23.50
N LYS A 331 0.02 -6.19 22.72
CA LYS A 331 1.50 -6.04 22.83
C LYS A 331 1.99 -4.68 22.35
N ILE A 332 1.36 -4.09 21.35
CA ILE A 332 1.67 -2.72 20.90
C ILE A 332 1.24 -1.72 21.98
N ARG A 333 0.10 -1.96 22.63
CA ARG A 333 -0.43 -1.13 23.72
C ARG A 333 0.45 -1.16 24.98
N THR A 334 1.12 -2.26 25.27
CA THR A 334 2.04 -2.38 26.43
C THR A 334 3.39 -1.65 26.22
N LEU A 335 3.72 -1.26 25.00
CA LEU A 335 4.89 -0.42 24.70
C LEU A 335 4.64 1.07 25.00
N ARG A 336 3.43 1.47 25.38
CA ARG A 336 3.16 2.83 25.88
C ARG A 336 3.89 3.05 27.21
N SER A 337 4.81 4.02 27.25
CA SER A 337 5.43 4.43 28.50
C SER A 337 4.37 4.98 29.47
N PRO A 338 4.54 4.83 30.80
CA PRO A 338 3.60 5.35 31.81
C PRO A 338 3.38 6.87 31.78
N ALA A 339 4.22 7.61 31.07
CA ALA A 339 4.13 9.07 30.93
C ALA A 339 2.93 9.54 30.09
N TRP A 340 2.36 8.68 29.22
CA TRP A 340 1.22 9.05 28.39
C TRP A 340 -0.09 9.22 29.16
N ASN A 341 -0.27 8.47 30.27
CA ASN A 341 -1.52 8.49 31.04
C ASN A 341 -1.64 9.67 32.04
N LYS A 342 -0.66 10.60 32.12
CA LYS A 342 -0.72 11.75 33.03
C LYS A 342 -0.97 13.10 32.35
N ALA A 343 -1.18 13.15 31.04
CA ALA A 343 -1.36 14.38 30.26
C ALA A 343 -2.73 14.53 29.58
N HIS A 344 -3.72 13.67 29.90
CA HIS A 344 -5.13 13.85 29.52
C HIS A 344 -6.05 13.37 30.63
#